data_36aa9986dea380611fdf1c87e1fe168a
#
_entry.id   36aa9986dea380611fdf1c87e1fe168a
#
_cell.length_a   1.000
_cell.length_b   1.000
_cell.length_c   1.000
_cell.angle_alpha   90.00
_cell.angle_beta   90.00
_cell.angle_gamma   90.00
#
_symmetry.space_group_name_H-M   'P 1'
#
loop_
_entity.id
_entity.type
_entity.pdbx_description
1 polymer ?
#
loop_
_entity_poly.entity_id
_entity_poly.type
_entity_poly.pdbx_seq_one_letter_code
_entity_poly.pdbx_strand_id
1 'polypeptide(L)'
;MNPIEMSPDELSHILETKTPVLILDIRAKQSYMDGHILGSANAICQSMQQKQIIMSKLPPSMKIVLVDDDGTSAKENAMMMARFGFDAHYLKDGIKSWKKELVKSTQDTTISGDNLWDSLKQNKDVFLLDVREPEEYSEFKIPGAVNIPLSQLFIPGSQSQIPKDKKVITICSHGNRSMVATFALAQNRIESTSLVGGMAMWNQVLNATTLKEGEITIIQVEKIGKGCLSHIIGSNGEALVIDPTYPASKYVEFAQKEGLKIIGVIDTHQHADHVSAAKDLAQFTGTKLYLSKLEEYKIQNQQIGEGNIIPFGSKQLKVIHTPGHTAGSMSFVLDDKFVFSGDTLFVEGIGRPDLRDQAEEFATKLYDTLHNKILKFSDDVKIFPTHHGEGVKPTQNGIYYTTVKMAKTLPLLDLNQNEFVSKVVSITTPRPMNYSMIIKINKGTIPVSPMQIPDLEMGPNRCSIRM
;
A
#
# COMPACT_ATOMS: atom_id res chain seq x y z
N MET A 1 -14.42 32.48 18.36
CA MET A 1 -13.55 33.64 18.05
C MET A 1 -13.99 34.18 16.70
N ASN A 2 -13.95 35.48 16.49
CA ASN A 2 -14.14 36.04 15.15
C ASN A 2 -12.83 35.89 14.37
N PRO A 3 -12.86 35.58 13.06
CA PRO A 3 -11.66 35.52 12.26
C PRO A 3 -11.01 36.91 12.23
N ILE A 4 -9.69 36.91 12.30
CA ILE A 4 -8.93 38.16 12.26
C ILE A 4 -8.62 38.45 10.80
N GLU A 5 -8.99 39.67 10.38
CA GLU A 5 -8.57 40.20 9.07
C GLU A 5 -7.04 40.38 9.07
N MET A 6 -6.39 39.92 8.01
CA MET A 6 -4.95 40.06 7.83
C MET A 6 -4.66 40.92 6.61
N SER A 7 -3.89 41.97 6.78
CA SER A 7 -3.47 42.80 5.65
C SER A 7 -2.42 42.11 4.80
N PRO A 8 -2.29 42.48 3.49
CA PRO A 8 -1.22 41.98 2.64
C PRO A 8 0.18 42.22 3.20
N ASP A 9 0.41 43.34 3.88
CA ASP A 9 1.70 43.67 4.45
C ASP A 9 2.03 42.79 5.67
N GLU A 10 1.04 42.47 6.53
CA GLU A 10 1.21 41.53 7.64
C GLU A 10 1.53 40.12 7.12
N LEU A 11 0.79 39.63 6.13
CA LEU A 11 1.07 38.32 5.53
C LEU A 11 2.46 38.29 4.88
N SER A 12 2.84 39.38 4.21
CA SER A 12 4.17 39.52 3.62
C SER A 12 5.27 39.45 4.68
N HIS A 13 5.09 40.15 5.81
CA HIS A 13 6.04 40.12 6.92
C HIS A 13 6.17 38.73 7.54
N ILE A 14 5.05 38.01 7.72
CA ILE A 14 5.03 36.61 8.18
C ILE A 14 5.88 35.72 7.26
N LEU A 15 5.73 35.87 5.95
CA LEU A 15 6.49 35.09 4.96
C LEU A 15 7.99 35.45 4.96
N GLU A 16 8.33 36.71 5.12
CA GLU A 16 9.73 37.19 5.18
C GLU A 16 10.44 36.71 6.44
N THR A 17 9.74 36.73 7.57
CA THR A 17 10.28 36.26 8.86
C THR A 17 10.24 34.75 9.00
N LYS A 18 9.70 34.03 7.99
CA LYS A 18 9.52 32.56 8.00
C LYS A 18 8.73 32.06 9.22
N THR A 19 7.81 32.89 9.70
CA THR A 19 6.88 32.47 10.75
C THR A 19 5.94 31.39 10.19
N PRO A 20 5.72 30.26 10.89
CA PRO A 20 4.86 29.19 10.42
C PRO A 20 3.46 29.67 10.09
N VAL A 21 3.04 29.53 8.85
CA VAL A 21 1.71 29.89 8.37
C VAL A 21 1.27 28.95 7.25
N LEU A 22 0.02 28.55 7.26
CA LEU A 22 -0.62 27.82 6.17
C LEU A 22 -1.51 28.78 5.39
N ILE A 23 -1.18 29.03 4.12
CA ILE A 23 -1.99 29.85 3.23
C ILE A 23 -2.87 28.91 2.39
N LEU A 24 -4.18 29.04 2.52
CA LEU A 24 -5.17 28.26 1.76
C LEU A 24 -5.83 29.15 0.71
N ASP A 25 -5.45 28.95 -0.53
CA ASP A 25 -6.12 29.59 -1.68
C ASP A 25 -7.35 28.76 -2.06
N ILE A 26 -8.51 29.32 -1.82
CA ILE A 26 -9.79 28.65 -2.03
C ILE A 26 -10.41 28.95 -3.41
N ARG A 27 -9.70 29.62 -4.29
CA ARG A 27 -10.13 29.89 -5.68
C ARG A 27 -10.17 28.61 -6.52
N ALA A 28 -10.80 28.71 -7.69
CA ALA A 28 -10.79 27.64 -8.68
C ALA A 28 -9.34 27.25 -9.05
N LYS A 29 -9.11 25.94 -9.33
CA LYS A 29 -7.78 25.40 -9.66
C LYS A 29 -7.08 26.21 -10.77
N GLN A 30 -7.79 26.60 -11.83
CA GLN A 30 -7.22 27.38 -12.93
C GLN A 30 -6.71 28.75 -12.45
N SER A 31 -7.52 29.49 -11.68
CA SER A 31 -7.14 30.79 -11.12
C SER A 31 -5.91 30.71 -10.23
N TYR A 32 -5.80 29.62 -9.44
CA TYR A 32 -4.60 29.35 -8.65
C TYR A 32 -3.39 29.08 -9.52
N MET A 33 -3.53 28.26 -10.56
CA MET A 33 -2.41 27.94 -11.47
C MET A 33 -1.92 29.16 -12.23
N ASP A 34 -2.80 30.06 -12.62
CA ASP A 34 -2.47 31.30 -13.36
C ASP A 34 -1.70 32.31 -12.50
N GLY A 35 -1.87 32.26 -11.17
CA GLY A 35 -1.13 33.08 -10.23
C GLY A 35 -1.59 32.95 -8.80
N HIS A 36 -0.65 32.60 -7.88
CA HIS A 36 -0.94 32.43 -6.45
C HIS A 36 0.20 32.96 -5.58
N ILE A 37 -0.05 33.16 -4.29
CA ILE A 37 0.98 33.55 -3.31
C ILE A 37 1.93 32.37 -3.12
N LEU A 38 3.24 32.61 -3.20
CA LEU A 38 4.26 31.58 -3.01
C LEU A 38 4.03 30.80 -1.70
N GLY A 39 3.96 29.48 -1.82
CA GLY A 39 3.72 28.59 -0.69
C GLY A 39 2.26 28.51 -0.23
N SER A 40 1.31 29.05 -0.99
CA SER A 40 -0.11 28.81 -0.76
C SER A 40 -0.55 27.45 -1.32
N ALA A 41 -1.54 26.84 -0.65
CA ALA A 41 -2.19 25.61 -1.07
C ALA A 41 -3.50 25.91 -1.78
N ASN A 42 -3.77 25.28 -2.94
CA ASN A 42 -5.11 25.32 -3.49
C ASN A 42 -6.02 24.32 -2.77
N ALA A 43 -6.93 24.82 -1.99
CA ALA A 43 -7.84 24.01 -1.16
C ALA A 43 -9.30 24.20 -1.60
N ILE A 44 -9.66 23.63 -2.76
CA ILE A 44 -11.06 23.61 -3.21
C ILE A 44 -11.85 22.65 -2.31
N CYS A 45 -12.40 23.17 -1.23
CA CYS A 45 -13.24 22.40 -0.32
C CYS A 45 -14.71 22.54 -0.70
N GLN A 46 -15.23 21.62 -1.50
CA GLN A 46 -16.62 21.64 -1.96
C GLN A 46 -17.62 21.09 -0.93
N SER A 47 -17.18 20.34 0.09
CA SER A 47 -18.08 19.78 1.11
C SER A 47 -17.58 19.99 2.54
N MET A 48 -18.52 20.03 3.49
CA MET A 48 -18.23 20.11 4.93
C MET A 48 -17.41 18.91 5.42
N GLN A 49 -17.62 17.71 4.88
CA GLN A 49 -16.87 16.51 5.24
C GLN A 49 -15.41 16.61 4.81
N GLN A 50 -15.13 17.11 3.59
CA GLN A 50 -13.76 17.33 3.14
C GLN A 50 -13.03 18.37 3.99
N LYS A 51 -13.72 19.43 4.37
CA LYS A 51 -13.18 20.47 5.28
C LYS A 51 -12.81 19.87 6.64
N GLN A 52 -13.67 19.06 7.25
CA GLN A 52 -13.41 18.43 8.55
C GLN A 52 -12.23 17.45 8.49
N ILE A 53 -12.09 16.68 7.42
CA ILE A 53 -10.96 15.74 7.24
C ILE A 53 -9.63 16.50 7.14
N ILE A 54 -9.58 17.60 6.39
CA ILE A 54 -8.36 18.42 6.28
C ILE A 54 -8.04 19.07 7.63
N MET A 55 -9.04 19.66 8.26
CA MET A 55 -8.91 20.39 9.52
C MET A 55 -8.44 19.50 10.68
N SER A 56 -8.96 18.27 10.81
CA SER A 56 -8.56 17.34 11.89
C SER A 56 -7.09 16.92 11.84
N LYS A 57 -6.41 17.17 10.75
CA LYS A 57 -5.01 16.75 10.49
C LYS A 57 -4.02 17.92 10.45
N LEU A 58 -4.49 19.14 10.65
CA LEU A 58 -3.63 20.31 10.77
C LEU A 58 -3.14 20.45 12.23
N PRO A 59 -1.90 20.92 12.44
CA PRO A 59 -1.45 21.24 13.79
C PRO A 59 -2.38 22.28 14.44
N PRO A 60 -2.88 22.04 15.67
CA PRO A 60 -3.88 22.94 16.31
C PRO A 60 -3.40 24.38 16.50
N SER A 61 -2.09 24.57 16.61
CA SER A 61 -1.45 25.88 16.82
C SER A 61 -1.02 26.58 15.53
N MET A 62 -1.35 26.00 14.35
CA MET A 62 -0.92 26.60 13.08
C MET A 62 -1.81 27.77 12.71
N LYS A 63 -1.20 28.92 12.41
CA LYS A 63 -1.92 30.06 11.81
C LYS A 63 -2.33 29.73 10.39
N ILE A 64 -3.62 29.92 10.08
CA ILE A 64 -4.19 29.61 8.76
C ILE A 64 -4.70 30.92 8.15
N VAL A 65 -4.31 31.21 6.91
CA VAL A 65 -4.76 32.38 6.18
C VAL A 65 -5.49 31.92 4.91
N LEU A 66 -6.77 32.22 4.81
CA LEU A 66 -7.56 31.93 3.63
C LEU A 66 -7.48 33.07 2.61
N VAL A 67 -7.36 32.69 1.34
CA VAL A 67 -7.25 33.63 0.21
C VAL A 67 -8.26 33.24 -0.85
N ASP A 68 -9.03 34.22 -1.32
CA ASP A 68 -9.90 34.14 -2.49
C ASP A 68 -9.68 35.34 -3.40
N ASP A 69 -10.63 35.65 -4.28
CA ASP A 69 -10.48 36.76 -5.22
C ASP A 69 -10.58 38.14 -4.56
N ASP A 70 -11.48 38.31 -3.55
CA ASP A 70 -11.85 39.61 -2.98
C ASP A 70 -12.01 39.63 -1.46
N GLY A 71 -11.73 38.54 -0.79
CA GLY A 71 -11.81 38.41 0.67
C GLY A 71 -13.18 37.96 1.20
N THR A 72 -14.23 37.88 0.39
CA THR A 72 -15.59 37.58 0.83
C THR A 72 -15.78 36.13 1.27
N SER A 73 -15.51 35.20 0.38
CA SER A 73 -15.59 33.74 0.67
C SER A 73 -14.50 33.31 1.66
N ALA A 74 -13.32 33.91 1.60
CA ALA A 74 -12.24 33.66 2.55
C ALA A 74 -12.65 34.00 3.98
N LYS A 75 -13.30 35.14 4.18
CA LYS A 75 -13.86 35.57 5.48
C LYS A 75 -14.87 34.57 6.04
N GLU A 76 -15.84 34.14 5.23
CA GLU A 76 -16.87 33.18 5.66
C GLU A 76 -16.25 31.83 6.08
N ASN A 77 -15.31 31.33 5.28
CA ASN A 77 -14.61 30.09 5.58
C ASN A 77 -13.70 30.22 6.83
N ALA A 78 -13.01 31.35 7.00
CA ALA A 78 -12.23 31.63 8.20
C ALA A 78 -13.10 31.69 9.47
N MET A 79 -14.28 32.31 9.38
CA MET A 79 -15.27 32.34 10.49
C MET A 79 -15.68 30.91 10.90
N MET A 80 -15.93 30.06 9.91
CA MET A 80 -16.27 28.67 10.17
C MET A 80 -15.12 27.92 10.84
N MET A 81 -13.89 28.05 10.35
CA MET A 81 -12.72 27.39 10.91
C MET A 81 -12.43 27.87 12.36
N ALA A 82 -12.58 29.16 12.62
CA ALA A 82 -12.44 29.72 13.97
C ALA A 82 -13.45 29.13 14.97
N ARG A 83 -14.69 28.83 14.54
CA ARG A 83 -15.69 28.13 15.39
C ARG A 83 -15.26 26.72 15.77
N PHE A 84 -14.40 26.07 14.99
CA PHE A 84 -13.82 24.77 15.30
C PHE A 84 -12.49 24.86 16.06
N GLY A 85 -12.10 26.07 16.51
CA GLY A 85 -10.93 26.27 17.36
C GLY A 85 -9.61 26.50 16.63
N PHE A 86 -9.63 26.72 15.30
CA PHE A 86 -8.43 27.05 14.55
C PHE A 86 -8.07 28.53 14.62
N ASP A 87 -6.77 28.85 14.60
CA ASP A 87 -6.25 30.21 14.44
C ASP A 87 -6.37 30.64 12.97
N ALA A 88 -7.63 30.94 12.56
CA ALA A 88 -7.99 31.18 11.17
C ALA A 88 -8.15 32.68 10.87
N HIS A 89 -7.52 33.11 9.81
CA HIS A 89 -7.49 34.48 9.29
C HIS A 89 -7.93 34.46 7.83
N TYR A 90 -8.20 35.63 7.27
CA TYR A 90 -8.43 35.84 5.85
C TYR A 90 -7.64 37.02 5.32
N LEU A 91 -7.20 36.92 4.07
CA LEU A 91 -6.50 38.02 3.42
C LEU A 91 -7.51 39.13 3.08
N LYS A 92 -7.29 40.33 3.59
CA LYS A 92 -8.12 41.50 3.30
C LYS A 92 -8.13 41.77 1.79
N ASP A 93 -9.34 41.95 1.24
CA ASP A 93 -9.59 42.24 -0.18
C ASP A 93 -9.02 41.14 -1.13
N GLY A 94 -8.74 39.92 -0.59
CA GLY A 94 -8.32 38.75 -1.34
C GLY A 94 -7.02 38.92 -2.10
N ILE A 95 -6.81 38.06 -3.12
CA ILE A 95 -5.57 38.02 -3.94
C ILE A 95 -5.33 39.34 -4.69
N LYS A 96 -6.37 40.11 -5.01
CA LYS A 96 -6.27 41.40 -5.71
C LYS A 96 -5.49 42.44 -4.90
N SER A 97 -5.50 42.31 -3.58
CA SER A 97 -4.76 43.20 -2.67
C SER A 97 -3.27 42.86 -2.57
N TRP A 98 -2.85 41.68 -3.03
CA TRP A 98 -1.48 41.22 -2.94
C TRP A 98 -0.59 41.96 -3.91
N LYS A 99 0.41 42.71 -3.40
CA LYS A 99 1.25 43.61 -4.17
C LYS A 99 2.58 43.01 -4.65
N LYS A 100 2.92 41.80 -4.13
CA LYS A 100 4.14 41.10 -4.53
C LYS A 100 3.87 40.16 -5.70
N GLU A 101 4.94 39.66 -6.29
CA GLU A 101 4.88 38.71 -7.40
C GLU A 101 4.05 37.48 -7.05
N LEU A 102 3.15 37.11 -7.93
CA LEU A 102 2.42 35.85 -7.88
C LEU A 102 3.21 34.79 -8.67
N VAL A 103 3.29 33.60 -8.11
CA VAL A 103 3.94 32.47 -8.80
C VAL A 103 2.93 31.71 -9.63
N LYS A 104 3.34 31.22 -10.79
CA LYS A 104 2.54 30.32 -11.62
C LYS A 104 2.94 28.89 -11.34
N SER A 105 1.95 28.01 -11.16
CA SER A 105 2.21 26.59 -11.08
C SER A 105 2.21 25.98 -12.47
N THR A 106 3.37 25.54 -12.92
CA THR A 106 3.53 24.78 -14.17
C THR A 106 3.63 23.29 -13.93
N GLN A 107 3.73 22.85 -12.68
CA GLN A 107 3.92 21.47 -12.30
C GLN A 107 2.79 20.97 -11.40
N ASP A 108 2.46 19.68 -11.54
CA ASP A 108 1.59 19.01 -10.59
C ASP A 108 2.26 18.98 -9.22
N THR A 109 1.56 19.51 -8.21
CA THR A 109 1.99 19.45 -6.80
C THR A 109 1.79 18.05 -6.19
N THR A 110 1.41 17.08 -7.01
CA THR A 110 1.13 15.70 -6.59
C THR A 110 1.77 14.68 -7.51
N ILE A 111 2.09 13.52 -6.96
CA ILE A 111 2.59 12.35 -7.71
C ILE A 111 1.79 11.11 -7.31
N SER A 112 1.38 10.29 -8.28
CA SER A 112 0.73 9.01 -7.99
C SER A 112 1.75 7.99 -7.46
N GLY A 113 1.26 6.94 -6.76
CA GLY A 113 2.10 5.83 -6.31
C GLY A 113 2.81 5.12 -7.47
N ASP A 114 2.10 4.86 -8.58
CA ASP A 114 2.68 4.24 -9.78
C ASP A 114 3.84 5.08 -10.36
N ASN A 115 3.66 6.40 -10.50
CA ASN A 115 4.71 7.29 -11.02
C ASN A 115 5.91 7.41 -10.06
N LEU A 116 5.65 7.38 -8.75
CA LEU A 116 6.72 7.33 -7.75
C LEU A 116 7.50 6.02 -7.88
N TRP A 117 6.80 4.87 -7.96
CA TRP A 117 7.44 3.58 -8.15
C TRP A 117 8.29 3.52 -9.42
N ASP A 118 7.79 4.03 -10.54
CA ASP A 118 8.55 4.11 -11.79
C ASP A 118 9.78 5.00 -11.67
N SER A 119 9.70 6.08 -10.90
CA SER A 119 10.85 6.94 -10.62
C SER A 119 11.91 6.23 -9.79
N LEU A 120 11.50 5.46 -8.77
CA LEU A 120 12.40 4.67 -7.92
C LEU A 120 13.07 3.53 -8.70
N LYS A 121 12.33 2.81 -9.56
CA LYS A 121 12.91 1.76 -10.44
C LYS A 121 13.96 2.32 -11.40
N GLN A 122 13.77 3.54 -11.89
CA GLN A 122 14.70 4.20 -12.79
C GLN A 122 15.89 4.86 -12.06
N ASN A 123 16.02 4.66 -10.75
CA ASN A 123 17.02 5.31 -9.90
C ASN A 123 17.07 6.84 -10.08
N LYS A 124 15.91 7.47 -10.34
CA LYS A 124 15.82 8.93 -10.39
C LYS A 124 16.19 9.51 -9.04
N ASP A 125 16.93 10.60 -9.07
CA ASP A 125 17.42 11.27 -7.86
C ASP A 125 16.27 12.02 -7.15
N VAL A 126 15.50 11.29 -6.35
CA VAL A 126 14.41 11.81 -5.53
C VAL A 126 14.75 11.72 -4.04
N PHE A 127 14.29 12.69 -3.27
CA PHE A 127 14.38 12.66 -1.81
C PHE A 127 13.00 12.39 -1.22
N LEU A 128 12.84 11.26 -0.51
CA LEU A 128 11.59 10.87 0.12
C LEU A 128 11.50 11.46 1.52
N LEU A 129 10.57 12.39 1.75
CA LEU A 129 10.35 13.05 3.02
C LEU A 129 9.04 12.56 3.65
N ASP A 130 9.14 11.71 4.67
CA ASP A 130 7.99 11.26 5.44
C ASP A 130 7.71 12.22 6.59
N VAL A 131 6.52 12.84 6.56
CA VAL A 131 6.11 13.86 7.54
C VAL A 131 5.14 13.33 8.58
N ARG A 132 5.06 12.00 8.73
CA ARG A 132 4.30 11.34 9.79
C ARG A 132 5.03 11.43 11.13
N GLU A 133 4.31 11.04 12.19
CA GLU A 133 4.94 10.92 13.51
C GLU A 133 5.96 9.76 13.52
N PRO A 134 7.00 9.82 14.40
CA PRO A 134 8.06 8.81 14.44
C PRO A 134 7.56 7.39 14.64
N GLU A 135 6.48 7.19 15.39
CA GLU A 135 5.86 5.89 15.65
C GLU A 135 5.27 5.30 14.37
N GLU A 136 4.54 6.10 13.58
CA GLU A 136 3.98 5.70 12.29
C GLU A 136 5.11 5.32 11.30
N TYR A 137 6.17 6.11 11.28
CA TYR A 137 7.34 5.89 10.42
C TYR A 137 8.13 4.63 10.82
N SER A 138 8.32 4.38 12.12
CA SER A 138 9.04 3.21 12.61
C SER A 138 8.31 1.90 12.31
N GLU A 139 6.98 1.92 12.34
CA GLU A 139 6.17 0.74 12.06
C GLU A 139 6.20 0.34 10.58
N PHE A 140 6.13 1.34 9.68
CA PHE A 140 6.05 1.07 8.25
C PHE A 140 6.41 2.32 7.43
N LYS A 141 7.29 2.21 6.45
CA LYS A 141 7.81 3.32 5.63
C LYS A 141 8.15 2.89 4.21
N ILE A 142 8.26 3.85 3.30
CA ILE A 142 8.90 3.61 2.01
C ILE A 142 10.41 3.51 2.24
N PRO A 143 11.10 2.46 1.76
CA PRO A 143 12.54 2.32 1.91
C PRO A 143 13.29 3.55 1.40
N GLY A 144 14.27 4.03 2.17
CA GLY A 144 15.05 5.22 1.84
C GLY A 144 14.39 6.56 2.21
N ALA A 145 13.17 6.56 2.74
CA ALA A 145 12.55 7.78 3.23
C ALA A 145 13.23 8.31 4.51
N VAL A 146 13.29 9.63 4.63
CA VAL A 146 13.76 10.36 5.82
C VAL A 146 12.55 10.92 6.55
N ASN A 147 12.49 10.75 7.87
CA ASN A 147 11.38 11.24 8.68
C ASN A 147 11.69 12.61 9.28
N ILE A 148 10.86 13.59 8.96
CA ILE A 148 10.78 14.87 9.66
C ILE A 148 9.28 15.13 9.90
N PRO A 149 8.76 14.91 11.10
CA PRO A 149 7.36 15.15 11.42
C PRO A 149 6.89 16.54 10.98
N LEU A 150 5.65 16.63 10.52
CA LEU A 150 5.09 17.89 10.02
C LEU A 150 5.26 19.04 11.03
N SER A 151 5.05 18.76 12.33
CA SER A 151 5.22 19.74 13.41
C SER A 151 6.66 20.28 13.49
N GLN A 152 7.65 19.44 13.24
CA GLN A 152 9.06 19.83 13.26
C GLN A 152 9.49 20.58 11.99
N LEU A 153 8.83 20.32 10.86
CA LEU A 153 9.18 20.96 9.59
C LEU A 153 9.08 22.48 9.62
N PHE A 154 8.26 23.03 10.51
CA PHE A 154 8.11 24.48 10.72
C PHE A 154 9.12 25.09 11.71
N ILE A 155 9.95 24.28 12.36
CA ILE A 155 10.96 24.78 13.28
C ILE A 155 12.14 25.33 12.46
N PRO A 156 12.63 26.55 12.74
CA PRO A 156 13.79 27.10 12.05
C PRO A 156 14.99 26.15 12.09
N GLY A 157 15.58 25.90 10.92
CA GLY A 157 16.72 24.99 10.75
C GLY A 157 16.38 23.52 10.51
N SER A 158 15.16 23.05 10.79
CA SER A 158 14.75 21.65 10.56
C SER A 158 14.86 21.21 9.09
N GLN A 159 14.69 22.15 8.16
CA GLN A 159 14.75 21.90 6.74
C GLN A 159 16.20 21.85 6.18
N SER A 160 17.22 22.07 7.01
CA SER A 160 18.62 22.11 6.57
C SER A 160 19.12 20.78 6.00
N GLN A 161 18.54 19.68 6.43
CA GLN A 161 18.85 18.32 5.93
C GLN A 161 18.10 17.95 4.64
N ILE A 162 17.20 18.81 4.14
CA ILE A 162 16.46 18.56 2.90
C ILE A 162 17.32 19.09 1.74
N PRO A 163 17.73 18.25 0.78
CA PRO A 163 18.54 18.68 -0.35
C PRO A 163 17.74 19.62 -1.25
N LYS A 164 18.38 20.68 -1.72
CA LYS A 164 17.75 21.68 -2.60
C LYS A 164 17.89 21.34 -4.09
N ASP A 165 18.78 20.42 -4.41
CA ASP A 165 19.12 19.96 -5.76
C ASP A 165 18.35 18.70 -6.17
N LYS A 166 17.54 18.12 -5.27
CA LYS A 166 16.74 16.94 -5.55
C LYS A 166 15.24 17.26 -5.55
N LYS A 167 14.48 16.50 -6.33
CA LYS A 167 13.03 16.54 -6.26
C LYS A 167 12.57 15.90 -4.95
N VAL A 168 11.94 16.67 -4.07
CA VAL A 168 11.43 16.19 -2.79
C VAL A 168 10.03 15.63 -2.97
N ILE A 169 9.81 14.39 -2.52
CA ILE A 169 8.49 13.76 -2.46
C ILE A 169 8.06 13.71 -1.01
N THR A 170 7.00 14.44 -0.67
CA THR A 170 6.45 14.45 0.68
C THR A 170 5.43 13.33 0.86
N ILE A 171 5.50 12.64 2.00
CA ILE A 171 4.72 11.43 2.29
C ILE A 171 4.04 11.59 3.64
N CYS A 172 2.75 11.22 3.71
CA CYS A 172 2.05 10.99 4.98
C CYS A 172 1.08 9.81 4.84
N SER A 173 0.21 9.58 5.82
CA SER A 173 -0.70 8.42 5.76
C SER A 173 -1.71 8.48 4.60
N HIS A 174 -2.30 9.68 4.32
CA HIS A 174 -3.41 9.85 3.37
C HIS A 174 -3.27 11.05 2.40
N GLY A 175 -2.09 11.67 2.31
CA GLY A 175 -1.84 12.80 1.42
C GLY A 175 -2.08 14.20 2.01
N ASN A 176 -2.78 14.34 3.14
CA ASN A 176 -3.15 15.67 3.66
C ASN A 176 -1.99 16.39 4.36
N ARG A 177 -1.30 15.74 5.31
CA ARG A 177 -0.12 16.31 5.98
C ARG A 177 1.01 16.57 4.99
N SER A 178 1.21 15.66 4.03
CA SER A 178 2.25 15.80 3.00
C SER A 178 1.96 16.97 2.04
N MET A 179 0.69 17.24 1.75
CA MET A 179 0.32 18.43 0.98
C MET A 179 0.69 19.72 1.74
N VAL A 180 0.38 19.78 3.05
CA VAL A 180 0.78 20.93 3.88
C VAL A 180 2.31 21.09 3.90
N ALA A 181 3.05 19.99 4.01
CA ALA A 181 4.51 20.01 3.96
C ALA A 181 5.04 20.54 2.61
N THR A 182 4.45 20.13 1.49
CA THR A 182 4.80 20.62 0.16
C THR A 182 4.68 22.14 0.08
N PHE A 183 3.62 22.71 0.64
CA PHE A 183 3.46 24.17 0.66
C PHE A 183 4.43 24.88 1.62
N ALA A 184 4.70 24.29 2.78
CA ALA A 184 5.70 24.81 3.71
C ALA A 184 7.11 24.84 3.08
N LEU A 185 7.45 23.81 2.32
CA LEU A 185 8.73 23.73 1.59
C LEU A 185 8.80 24.77 0.46
N ALA A 186 7.70 25.01 -0.25
CA ALA A 186 7.64 26.02 -1.31
C ALA A 186 7.92 27.44 -0.78
N GLN A 187 7.50 27.78 0.46
CA GLN A 187 7.84 29.04 1.10
C GLN A 187 9.37 29.25 1.25
N ASN A 188 10.13 28.17 1.36
CA ASN A 188 11.59 28.16 1.41
C ASN A 188 12.23 27.88 0.04
N ARG A 189 11.47 27.95 -1.04
CA ARG A 189 11.90 27.67 -2.43
C ARG A 189 12.49 26.26 -2.60
N ILE A 190 11.96 25.28 -1.86
CA ILE A 190 12.27 23.87 -2.03
C ILE A 190 11.15 23.27 -2.89
N GLU A 191 11.50 22.82 -4.08
CA GLU A 191 10.56 22.14 -4.98
C GLU A 191 10.18 20.78 -4.41
N SER A 192 8.88 20.53 -4.28
CA SER A 192 8.37 19.29 -3.73
C SER A 192 7.01 18.91 -4.29
N THR A 193 6.69 17.63 -4.17
CA THR A 193 5.46 17.02 -4.72
C THR A 193 4.90 16.07 -3.67
N SER A 194 3.60 16.14 -3.40
CA SER A 194 2.94 15.27 -2.41
C SER A 194 2.52 13.94 -3.04
N LEU A 195 2.77 12.83 -2.34
CA LEU A 195 2.26 11.52 -2.73
C LEU A 195 0.74 11.45 -2.55
N VAL A 196 0.03 11.25 -3.65
CA VAL A 196 -1.45 11.14 -3.67
C VAL A 196 -1.91 10.00 -2.78
N GLY A 197 -2.80 10.30 -1.84
CA GLY A 197 -3.34 9.32 -0.90
C GLY A 197 -2.30 8.73 0.07
N GLY A 198 -1.07 9.22 0.05
CA GLY A 198 0.00 8.85 0.98
C GLY A 198 0.29 7.35 1.03
N MET A 199 0.66 6.87 2.22
CA MET A 199 0.99 5.45 2.46
C MET A 199 -0.18 4.50 2.17
N ALA A 200 -1.44 4.94 2.38
CA ALA A 200 -2.61 4.13 2.08
C ALA A 200 -2.68 3.76 0.58
N MET A 201 -2.46 4.75 -0.30
CA MET A 201 -2.43 4.50 -1.75
C MET A 201 -1.11 3.90 -2.23
N TRP A 202 0.02 4.17 -1.56
CA TRP A 202 1.27 3.46 -1.82
C TRP A 202 1.11 1.94 -1.67
N ASN A 203 0.36 1.50 -0.66
CA ASN A 203 0.04 0.09 -0.44
C ASN A 203 -0.82 -0.53 -1.56
N GLN A 204 -1.38 0.26 -2.47
CA GLN A 204 -2.16 -0.25 -3.61
C GLN A 204 -1.35 -0.32 -4.91
N VAL A 205 -0.07 0.09 -4.90
CA VAL A 205 0.79 0.03 -6.09
C VAL A 205 1.14 -1.43 -6.40
N LEU A 206 0.85 -1.84 -7.62
CA LEU A 206 1.15 -3.18 -8.14
C LEU A 206 2.25 -3.12 -9.19
N ASN A 207 3.25 -3.97 -9.06
CA ASN A 207 4.32 -4.15 -10.03
C ASN A 207 4.31 -5.59 -10.56
N ALA A 208 4.32 -5.77 -11.87
CA ALA A 208 4.31 -7.09 -12.49
C ALA A 208 5.67 -7.41 -13.12
N THR A 209 6.18 -8.62 -12.84
CA THR A 209 7.41 -9.16 -13.42
C THR A 209 7.11 -10.51 -14.05
N THR A 210 7.54 -10.71 -15.30
CA THR A 210 7.23 -11.91 -16.07
C THR A 210 8.41 -12.87 -16.13
N LEU A 211 8.14 -14.16 -15.86
CA LEU A 211 9.03 -15.30 -16.07
C LEU A 211 8.43 -16.19 -17.15
N LYS A 212 9.21 -16.56 -18.17
CA LYS A 212 8.81 -17.52 -19.22
C LYS A 212 9.69 -18.75 -19.18
N GLU A 213 9.08 -19.94 -19.06
CA GLU A 213 9.77 -21.23 -19.12
C GLU A 213 9.00 -22.19 -20.03
N GLY A 214 9.52 -22.39 -21.25
CA GLY A 214 8.83 -23.16 -22.30
C GLY A 214 7.49 -22.53 -22.66
N GLU A 215 6.41 -23.31 -22.53
CA GLU A 215 5.04 -22.86 -22.81
C GLU A 215 4.36 -22.17 -21.62
N ILE A 216 5.05 -22.04 -20.48
CA ILE A 216 4.49 -21.48 -19.26
C ILE A 216 4.95 -20.02 -19.16
N THR A 217 3.99 -19.14 -18.91
CA THR A 217 4.21 -17.75 -18.54
C THR A 217 3.75 -17.54 -17.09
N ILE A 218 4.63 -17.11 -16.20
CA ILE A 218 4.31 -16.74 -14.83
C ILE A 218 4.52 -15.24 -14.69
N ILE A 219 3.45 -14.49 -14.42
CA ILE A 219 3.53 -13.07 -14.08
C ILE A 219 3.35 -12.97 -12.57
N GLN A 220 4.41 -12.66 -11.87
CA GLN A 220 4.34 -12.36 -10.44
C GLN A 220 3.97 -10.89 -10.27
N VAL A 221 2.89 -10.63 -9.56
CA VAL A 221 2.39 -9.29 -9.26
C VAL A 221 2.67 -8.99 -7.79
N GLU A 222 3.55 -8.05 -7.56
CA GLU A 222 3.96 -7.59 -6.23
C GLU A 222 3.16 -6.35 -5.82
N LYS A 223 2.58 -6.37 -4.63
CA LYS A 223 2.01 -5.21 -3.96
C LYS A 223 3.13 -4.52 -3.18
N ILE A 224 3.73 -3.50 -3.81
CA ILE A 224 5.02 -2.90 -3.42
C ILE A 224 5.05 -2.42 -1.97
N GLY A 225 3.98 -1.77 -1.51
CA GLY A 225 3.93 -1.23 -0.16
C GLY A 225 3.71 -2.28 0.93
N LYS A 226 3.34 -3.52 0.58
CA LYS A 226 2.96 -4.56 1.56
C LYS A 226 3.72 -5.88 1.40
N GLY A 227 4.29 -6.12 0.22
CA GLY A 227 5.01 -7.37 -0.07
C GLY A 227 4.11 -8.57 -0.33
N CYS A 228 2.81 -8.37 -0.64
CA CYS A 228 1.96 -9.45 -1.12
C CYS A 228 2.35 -9.80 -2.56
N LEU A 229 2.35 -11.09 -2.88
CA LEU A 229 2.69 -11.63 -4.19
C LEU A 229 1.50 -12.44 -4.72
N SER A 230 1.01 -12.04 -5.87
CA SER A 230 0.00 -12.78 -6.62
C SER A 230 0.62 -13.35 -7.89
N HIS A 231 -0.01 -14.35 -8.49
CA HIS A 231 0.54 -14.99 -9.68
C HIS A 231 -0.51 -15.13 -10.77
N ILE A 232 -0.19 -14.67 -11.98
CA ILE A 232 -0.93 -15.00 -13.20
C ILE A 232 -0.15 -16.09 -13.90
N ILE A 233 -0.74 -17.26 -14.06
CA ILE A 233 -0.09 -18.44 -14.64
C ILE A 233 -0.75 -18.70 -15.98
N GLY A 234 0.00 -18.54 -17.07
CA GLY A 234 -0.48 -18.63 -18.43
C GLY A 234 0.11 -19.78 -19.23
N SER A 235 -0.69 -20.35 -20.11
CA SER A 235 -0.28 -21.30 -21.14
C SER A 235 -1.25 -21.22 -22.31
N ASN A 236 -0.74 -21.25 -23.53
CA ASN A 236 -1.53 -21.30 -24.77
C ASN A 236 -2.71 -20.30 -24.81
N GLY A 237 -2.45 -19.04 -24.40
CA GLY A 237 -3.44 -17.95 -24.44
C GLY A 237 -4.44 -17.91 -23.28
N GLU A 238 -4.45 -18.90 -22.39
CA GLU A 238 -5.30 -18.93 -21.20
C GLU A 238 -4.50 -18.76 -19.91
N ALA A 239 -5.09 -18.18 -18.88
CA ALA A 239 -4.46 -17.98 -17.60
C ALA A 239 -5.37 -18.22 -16.40
N LEU A 240 -4.76 -18.67 -15.29
CA LEU A 240 -5.32 -18.66 -13.94
C LEU A 240 -4.63 -17.57 -13.11
N VAL A 241 -5.38 -16.97 -12.20
CA VAL A 241 -4.83 -15.98 -11.26
C VAL A 241 -4.91 -16.54 -9.84
N ILE A 242 -3.79 -16.51 -9.11
CA ILE A 242 -3.69 -16.96 -7.73
C ILE A 242 -3.48 -15.75 -6.80
N ASP A 243 -4.27 -15.66 -5.76
CA ASP A 243 -4.22 -14.68 -4.66
C ASP A 243 -4.19 -13.21 -5.14
N PRO A 244 -5.12 -12.77 -6.02
CA PRO A 244 -5.10 -11.40 -6.49
C PRO A 244 -5.44 -10.42 -5.37
N THR A 245 -4.71 -9.29 -5.34
CA THR A 245 -4.95 -8.16 -4.45
C THR A 245 -5.60 -7.00 -5.22
N TYR A 246 -6.12 -5.99 -4.52
CA TYR A 246 -6.65 -4.80 -5.18
C TYR A 246 -5.53 -3.89 -5.73
N PRO A 247 -5.79 -3.23 -6.88
CA PRO A 247 -7.03 -3.21 -7.65
C PRO A 247 -7.14 -4.37 -8.67
N ALA A 248 -8.31 -5.03 -8.72
CA ALA A 248 -8.56 -6.21 -9.54
C ALA A 248 -8.35 -5.98 -11.06
N SER A 249 -8.67 -4.80 -11.58
CA SER A 249 -8.54 -4.47 -13.01
C SER A 249 -7.10 -4.61 -13.55
N LYS A 250 -6.09 -4.37 -12.69
CA LYS A 250 -4.68 -4.48 -13.09
C LYS A 250 -4.28 -5.88 -13.54
N TYR A 251 -4.89 -6.92 -12.99
CA TYR A 251 -4.61 -8.30 -13.40
C TYR A 251 -5.02 -8.57 -14.85
N VAL A 252 -6.13 -7.98 -15.30
CA VAL A 252 -6.55 -8.07 -16.70
C VAL A 252 -5.57 -7.34 -17.61
N GLU A 253 -5.12 -6.13 -17.22
CA GLU A 253 -4.11 -5.38 -17.98
C GLU A 253 -2.79 -6.17 -18.08
N PHE A 254 -2.32 -6.79 -16.98
CA PHE A 254 -1.09 -7.58 -16.98
C PHE A 254 -1.22 -8.84 -17.82
N ALA A 255 -2.33 -9.58 -17.73
CA ALA A 255 -2.58 -10.76 -18.54
C ALA A 255 -2.65 -10.40 -20.04
N GLN A 256 -3.38 -9.34 -20.40
CA GLN A 256 -3.53 -8.89 -21.78
C GLN A 256 -2.20 -8.49 -22.43
N LYS A 257 -1.29 -7.87 -21.70
CA LYS A 257 0.06 -7.51 -22.19
C LYS A 257 0.86 -8.73 -22.65
N GLU A 258 0.60 -9.90 -22.05
CA GLU A 258 1.24 -11.18 -22.42
C GLU A 258 0.36 -12.03 -23.36
N GLY A 259 -0.74 -11.47 -23.88
CA GLY A 259 -1.66 -12.17 -24.78
C GLY A 259 -2.49 -13.27 -24.09
N LEU A 260 -2.70 -13.15 -22.77
CA LEU A 260 -3.40 -14.15 -21.96
C LEU A 260 -4.82 -13.69 -21.60
N LYS A 261 -5.76 -14.64 -21.65
CA LYS A 261 -7.14 -14.48 -21.18
C LYS A 261 -7.31 -15.17 -19.85
N ILE A 262 -7.74 -14.46 -18.83
CA ILE A 262 -8.05 -15.04 -17.51
C ILE A 262 -9.30 -15.92 -17.65
N ILE A 263 -9.19 -17.19 -17.23
CA ILE A 263 -10.29 -18.17 -17.26
C ILE A 263 -10.67 -18.69 -15.87
N GLY A 264 -9.92 -18.35 -14.83
CA GLY A 264 -10.21 -18.72 -13.47
C GLY A 264 -9.39 -17.92 -12.47
N VAL A 265 -9.95 -17.74 -11.26
CA VAL A 265 -9.32 -17.03 -10.16
C VAL A 265 -9.36 -17.91 -8.91
N ILE A 266 -8.29 -17.90 -8.15
CA ILE A 266 -8.05 -18.83 -7.03
C ILE A 266 -7.54 -18.05 -5.83
N ASP A 267 -8.04 -18.36 -4.62
CA ASP A 267 -7.34 -18.01 -3.38
C ASP A 267 -6.76 -19.28 -2.76
N THR A 268 -5.48 -19.22 -2.35
CA THR A 268 -4.79 -20.35 -1.68
C THR A 268 -5.35 -20.63 -0.31
N HIS A 269 -5.83 -19.62 0.38
CA HIS A 269 -6.40 -19.68 1.73
C HIS A 269 -7.25 -18.44 2.02
N GLN A 270 -7.89 -18.41 3.19
CA GLN A 270 -8.62 -17.24 3.65
C GLN A 270 -7.66 -16.20 4.23
N HIS A 271 -7.29 -15.21 3.41
CA HIS A 271 -6.33 -14.16 3.78
C HIS A 271 -6.79 -13.32 4.97
N ALA A 272 -5.84 -12.97 5.85
CA ALA A 272 -6.07 -12.19 7.05
C ALA A 272 -5.36 -10.82 7.04
N ASP A 273 -4.47 -10.59 6.10
CA ASP A 273 -3.61 -9.41 6.00
C ASP A 273 -4.06 -8.42 4.92
N HIS A 274 -4.79 -8.89 3.91
CA HIS A 274 -5.33 -8.07 2.82
C HIS A 274 -6.73 -8.54 2.39
N VAL A 275 -7.47 -7.64 1.76
CA VAL A 275 -8.76 -7.95 1.13
C VAL A 275 -8.49 -8.60 -0.22
N SER A 276 -8.93 -9.85 -0.40
CA SER A 276 -8.78 -10.55 -1.68
C SER A 276 -9.62 -9.89 -2.78
N ALA A 277 -8.98 -9.65 -3.92
CA ALA A 277 -9.66 -9.20 -5.13
C ALA A 277 -10.24 -10.37 -5.96
N ALA A 278 -10.11 -11.62 -5.50
CA ALA A 278 -10.47 -12.81 -6.29
C ALA A 278 -11.95 -12.83 -6.71
N LYS A 279 -12.84 -12.49 -5.79
CA LYS A 279 -14.28 -12.40 -6.09
C LYS A 279 -14.56 -11.37 -7.17
N ASP A 280 -14.04 -10.17 -7.01
CA ASP A 280 -14.31 -9.05 -7.92
C ASP A 280 -13.65 -9.29 -9.29
N LEU A 281 -12.44 -9.86 -9.31
CA LEU A 281 -11.76 -10.25 -10.54
C LEU A 281 -12.54 -11.34 -11.30
N ALA A 282 -13.01 -12.37 -10.60
CA ALA A 282 -13.82 -13.43 -11.21
C ALA A 282 -15.14 -12.89 -11.78
N GLN A 283 -15.81 -11.98 -11.07
CA GLN A 283 -17.02 -11.31 -11.56
C GLN A 283 -16.72 -10.41 -12.76
N PHE A 284 -15.66 -9.62 -12.72
CA PHE A 284 -15.26 -8.71 -13.79
C PHE A 284 -14.89 -9.46 -15.08
N THR A 285 -14.24 -10.62 -14.97
CA THR A 285 -13.83 -11.45 -16.09
C THR A 285 -14.88 -12.47 -16.53
N GLY A 286 -15.95 -12.65 -15.76
CA GLY A 286 -16.99 -13.66 -16.00
C GLY A 286 -16.48 -15.09 -15.83
N THR A 287 -15.49 -15.33 -14.95
CA THR A 287 -14.82 -16.62 -14.80
C THR A 287 -15.14 -17.29 -13.45
N LYS A 288 -14.66 -18.52 -13.26
CA LYS A 288 -14.85 -19.26 -12.02
C LYS A 288 -13.95 -18.72 -10.91
N LEU A 289 -14.49 -18.64 -9.69
CA LEU A 289 -13.75 -18.43 -8.47
C LEU A 289 -13.55 -19.77 -7.76
N TYR A 290 -12.31 -20.17 -7.51
CA TYR A 290 -11.97 -21.43 -6.82
C TYR A 290 -11.50 -21.14 -5.40
N LEU A 291 -12.18 -21.75 -4.42
CA LEU A 291 -11.86 -21.59 -3.00
C LEU A 291 -11.81 -22.96 -2.29
N SER A 292 -11.10 -23.01 -1.16
CA SER A 292 -10.97 -24.22 -0.37
C SER A 292 -12.32 -24.70 0.18
N LYS A 293 -12.62 -25.99 -0.01
CA LYS A 293 -13.80 -26.63 0.58
C LYS A 293 -13.69 -26.80 2.11
N LEU A 294 -12.51 -26.59 2.69
CA LEU A 294 -12.23 -26.72 4.11
C LEU A 294 -12.32 -25.40 4.87
N GLU A 295 -12.67 -24.32 4.19
CA GLU A 295 -12.96 -23.03 4.79
C GLU A 295 -14.39 -22.58 4.45
N GLU A 296 -15.00 -21.84 5.37
CA GLU A 296 -16.37 -21.36 5.15
C GLU A 296 -16.34 -20.04 4.36
N TYR A 297 -16.98 -20.05 3.19
CA TYR A 297 -17.23 -18.87 2.39
C TYR A 297 -18.73 -18.65 2.17
N LYS A 298 -19.19 -17.39 2.25
CA LYS A 298 -20.56 -16.98 1.95
C LYS A 298 -20.70 -16.34 0.56
N ILE A 299 -19.70 -16.54 -0.28
CA ILE A 299 -19.65 -16.08 -1.67
C ILE A 299 -19.77 -17.26 -2.63
N GLN A 300 -20.37 -17.04 -3.80
CA GLN A 300 -20.48 -18.08 -4.81
C GLN A 300 -19.09 -18.47 -5.32
N ASN A 301 -18.77 -19.75 -5.23
CA ASN A 301 -17.46 -20.27 -5.65
C ASN A 301 -17.53 -21.73 -6.09
N GLN A 302 -16.50 -22.18 -6.79
CA GLN A 302 -16.23 -23.59 -7.06
C GLN A 302 -15.31 -24.11 -5.95
N GLN A 303 -15.84 -25.03 -5.14
CA GLN A 303 -15.06 -25.62 -4.05
C GLN A 303 -14.01 -26.59 -4.58
N ILE A 304 -12.77 -26.45 -4.10
CA ILE A 304 -11.63 -27.33 -4.44
C ILE A 304 -10.90 -27.83 -3.20
N GLY A 305 -10.10 -28.88 -3.36
CA GLY A 305 -9.29 -29.48 -2.29
C GLY A 305 -8.30 -30.50 -2.83
N GLU A 306 -7.67 -31.28 -1.97
CA GLU A 306 -6.65 -32.28 -2.29
C GLU A 306 -7.01 -33.10 -3.55
N GLY A 307 -6.08 -33.14 -4.51
CA GLY A 307 -6.17 -33.95 -5.72
C GLY A 307 -7.02 -33.35 -6.84
N ASN A 308 -7.71 -32.22 -6.64
CA ASN A 308 -8.41 -31.56 -7.72
C ASN A 308 -7.42 -31.04 -8.81
N ILE A 309 -7.87 -30.99 -10.05
CA ILE A 309 -7.10 -30.53 -11.18
C ILE A 309 -7.88 -29.39 -11.86
N ILE A 310 -7.20 -28.27 -12.13
CA ILE A 310 -7.76 -27.13 -12.84
C ILE A 310 -7.02 -26.99 -14.16
N PRO A 311 -7.67 -27.30 -15.31
CA PRO A 311 -7.04 -27.16 -16.63
C PRO A 311 -7.01 -25.72 -17.10
N PHE A 312 -5.95 -25.33 -17.83
CA PHE A 312 -5.82 -24.05 -18.54
C PHE A 312 -4.82 -24.16 -19.69
N GLY A 313 -5.19 -23.68 -20.86
CA GLY A 313 -4.38 -23.79 -22.06
C GLY A 313 -3.98 -25.24 -22.35
N SER A 314 -2.67 -25.50 -22.46
CA SER A 314 -2.10 -26.85 -22.61
C SER A 314 -1.68 -27.49 -21.30
N LYS A 315 -1.98 -26.86 -20.16
CA LYS A 315 -1.50 -27.23 -18.83
C LYS A 315 -2.63 -27.53 -17.86
N GLN A 316 -2.23 -28.07 -16.71
CA GLN A 316 -3.14 -28.32 -15.60
C GLN A 316 -2.47 -28.00 -14.27
N LEU A 317 -3.23 -27.38 -13.37
CA LEU A 317 -2.80 -27.03 -12.03
C LEU A 317 -3.37 -28.05 -11.04
N LYS A 318 -2.49 -28.78 -10.34
CA LYS A 318 -2.89 -29.79 -9.33
C LYS A 318 -2.95 -29.13 -7.97
N VAL A 319 -4.04 -29.39 -7.24
CA VAL A 319 -4.25 -28.89 -5.88
C VAL A 319 -3.68 -29.87 -4.86
N ILE A 320 -2.89 -29.39 -3.91
CA ILE A 320 -2.47 -30.12 -2.72
C ILE A 320 -2.92 -29.37 -1.46
N HIS A 321 -3.47 -30.08 -0.48
CA HIS A 321 -3.86 -29.50 0.80
C HIS A 321 -2.63 -29.34 1.69
N THR A 322 -2.38 -28.11 2.15
CA THR A 322 -1.18 -27.72 2.91
C THR A 322 -1.56 -26.97 4.20
N PRO A 323 -2.27 -27.63 5.13
CA PRO A 323 -2.72 -26.98 6.36
C PRO A 323 -1.56 -26.59 7.27
N GLY A 324 -1.79 -25.54 8.07
CA GLY A 324 -0.83 -25.07 9.07
C GLY A 324 -0.88 -23.56 9.26
N HIS A 325 -0.88 -22.78 8.21
CA HIS A 325 -1.20 -21.34 8.31
C HIS A 325 -2.72 -21.14 8.53
N THR A 326 -3.54 -21.80 7.71
CA THR A 326 -4.98 -21.98 7.95
C THR A 326 -5.37 -23.45 7.80
N ALA A 327 -6.59 -23.81 8.23
CA ALA A 327 -7.10 -25.18 8.06
C ALA A 327 -7.29 -25.56 6.59
N GLY A 328 -7.68 -24.60 5.77
CA GLY A 328 -7.97 -24.80 4.35
C GLY A 328 -6.87 -24.37 3.41
N SER A 329 -5.68 -24.06 3.90
CA SER A 329 -4.54 -23.68 3.04
C SER A 329 -4.27 -24.75 1.98
N MET A 330 -4.07 -24.28 0.75
CA MET A 330 -3.75 -25.11 -0.40
C MET A 330 -2.48 -24.58 -1.09
N SER A 331 -1.72 -25.49 -1.65
CA SER A 331 -0.67 -25.16 -2.61
C SER A 331 -1.02 -25.75 -3.97
N PHE A 332 -0.44 -25.18 -5.02
CA PHE A 332 -0.74 -25.55 -6.39
C PHE A 332 0.52 -25.99 -7.11
N VAL A 333 0.47 -27.15 -7.76
CA VAL A 333 1.62 -27.75 -8.44
C VAL A 333 1.40 -27.69 -9.96
N LEU A 334 2.40 -27.19 -10.68
CA LEU A 334 2.42 -27.08 -12.13
C LEU A 334 3.65 -27.80 -12.68
N ASP A 335 3.41 -28.80 -13.56
CA ASP A 335 4.42 -29.60 -14.27
C ASP A 335 5.50 -30.25 -13.34
N ASP A 336 5.18 -30.47 -12.05
CA ASP A 336 6.14 -30.93 -11.01
C ASP A 336 7.42 -30.07 -10.93
N LYS A 337 7.39 -28.85 -11.47
CA LYS A 337 8.50 -27.89 -11.50
C LYS A 337 8.24 -26.64 -10.67
N PHE A 338 6.98 -26.27 -10.53
CA PHE A 338 6.56 -25.05 -9.85
C PHE A 338 5.51 -25.37 -8.79
N VAL A 339 5.72 -24.82 -7.59
CA VAL A 339 4.76 -24.90 -6.48
C VAL A 339 4.38 -23.49 -6.05
N PHE A 340 3.11 -23.15 -6.10
CA PHE A 340 2.57 -21.92 -5.55
C PHE A 340 2.10 -22.23 -4.13
N SER A 341 2.90 -21.86 -3.14
CA SER A 341 2.78 -22.35 -1.75
C SER A 341 1.77 -21.61 -0.90
N GLY A 342 1.20 -20.51 -1.38
CA GLY A 342 0.44 -19.63 -0.51
C GLY A 342 1.31 -19.14 0.66
N ASP A 343 0.71 -19.08 1.85
CA ASP A 343 1.39 -18.75 3.10
C ASP A 343 1.93 -20.00 3.84
N THR A 344 2.28 -21.07 3.12
CA THR A 344 2.88 -22.27 3.73
C THR A 344 4.40 -22.09 3.89
N LEU A 345 5.09 -21.73 2.82
CA LEU A 345 6.55 -21.56 2.80
C LEU A 345 6.91 -20.30 2.03
N PHE A 346 7.76 -19.46 2.60
CA PHE A 346 8.29 -18.24 2.01
C PHE A 346 9.76 -18.38 1.59
N VAL A 347 10.32 -17.35 0.96
CA VAL A 347 11.72 -17.35 0.56
C VAL A 347 12.66 -17.54 1.77
N GLU A 348 12.37 -16.87 2.89
CA GLU A 348 13.19 -16.86 4.10
C GLU A 348 12.40 -17.18 5.38
N GLY A 349 11.34 -17.95 5.28
CA GLY A 349 10.52 -18.25 6.45
C GLY A 349 9.32 -19.13 6.14
N ILE A 350 8.44 -19.23 7.10
CA ILE A 350 7.21 -20.04 7.04
C ILE A 350 5.99 -19.20 7.44
N GLY A 351 4.80 -19.67 7.09
CA GLY A 351 3.54 -19.07 7.54
C GLY A 351 3.34 -19.15 9.05
N ARG A 352 2.73 -18.12 9.63
CA ARG A 352 2.41 -18.12 11.05
C ARG A 352 1.18 -19.02 11.34
N PRO A 353 1.20 -19.85 12.40
CA PRO A 353 0.08 -20.74 12.70
C PRO A 353 -0.94 -20.18 13.71
N ASP A 354 -0.73 -18.97 14.25
CA ASP A 354 -1.41 -18.47 15.44
C ASP A 354 -2.60 -17.53 15.18
N LEU A 355 -2.99 -17.35 13.91
CA LEU A 355 -4.09 -16.43 13.56
C LEU A 355 -5.48 -16.86 14.06
N ARG A 356 -5.67 -18.13 14.42
CA ARG A 356 -6.94 -18.74 14.84
C ARG A 356 -6.95 -19.26 16.29
N ASP A 357 -6.02 -18.78 17.14
CA ASP A 357 -5.90 -19.15 18.56
C ASP A 357 -5.67 -20.65 18.84
N GLN A 358 -5.14 -21.39 17.86
CA GLN A 358 -4.81 -22.84 17.94
C GLN A 358 -3.37 -23.07 17.50
N ALA A 359 -2.44 -22.25 18.01
CA ALA A 359 -1.05 -22.17 17.52
C ALA A 359 -0.32 -23.51 17.50
N GLU A 360 -0.42 -24.34 18.57
CA GLU A 360 0.28 -25.63 18.65
C GLU A 360 -0.26 -26.64 17.62
N GLU A 361 -1.58 -26.75 17.49
CA GLU A 361 -2.22 -27.65 16.52
C GLU A 361 -1.82 -27.27 15.09
N PHE A 362 -1.89 -25.97 14.78
CA PHE A 362 -1.54 -25.48 13.44
C PHE A 362 -0.05 -25.53 13.16
N ALA A 363 0.82 -25.32 14.17
CA ALA A 363 2.27 -25.51 14.03
C ALA A 363 2.61 -26.99 13.75
N THR A 364 1.95 -27.92 14.40
CA THR A 364 2.09 -29.36 14.14
C THR A 364 1.70 -29.72 12.70
N LYS A 365 0.54 -29.22 12.25
CA LYS A 365 0.08 -29.42 10.86
C LYS A 365 1.05 -28.79 9.84
N LEU A 366 1.58 -27.61 10.16
CA LEU A 366 2.55 -26.94 9.31
C LEU A 366 3.84 -27.74 9.18
N TYR A 367 4.36 -28.28 10.28
CA TYR A 367 5.51 -29.17 10.27
C TYR A 367 5.28 -30.36 9.34
N ASP A 368 4.15 -31.07 9.50
CA ASP A 368 3.80 -32.22 8.67
C ASP A 368 3.65 -31.84 7.18
N THR A 369 3.01 -30.71 6.92
CA THR A 369 2.87 -30.16 5.56
C THR A 369 4.24 -29.88 4.92
N LEU A 370 5.13 -29.22 5.64
CA LEU A 370 6.45 -28.87 5.13
C LEU A 370 7.29 -30.13 4.89
N HIS A 371 7.44 -31.00 5.89
CA HIS A 371 8.36 -32.14 5.83
C HIS A 371 7.82 -33.32 4.99
N ASN A 372 6.50 -33.53 4.96
CA ASN A 372 5.90 -34.70 4.32
C ASN A 372 5.31 -34.42 2.94
N LYS A 373 5.15 -33.12 2.58
CA LYS A 373 4.64 -32.72 1.25
C LYS A 373 5.62 -31.79 0.51
N ILE A 374 5.87 -30.57 1.01
CA ILE A 374 6.62 -29.55 0.27
C ILE A 374 8.10 -29.94 0.07
N LEU A 375 8.79 -30.36 1.11
CA LEU A 375 10.21 -30.75 1.03
C LEU A 375 10.45 -32.13 0.39
N LYS A 376 9.39 -32.85 -0.03
CA LYS A 376 9.47 -34.10 -0.80
C LYS A 376 9.58 -33.89 -2.29
N PHE A 377 9.31 -32.69 -2.80
CA PHE A 377 9.59 -32.39 -4.20
C PHE A 377 11.10 -32.40 -4.48
N SER A 378 11.46 -32.51 -5.75
CA SER A 378 12.86 -32.46 -6.20
C SER A 378 13.52 -31.13 -5.82
N ASP A 379 14.81 -31.14 -5.56
CA ASP A 379 15.57 -30.01 -5.04
C ASP A 379 15.51 -28.75 -5.91
N ASP A 380 15.31 -28.90 -7.22
CA ASP A 380 15.24 -27.84 -8.22
C ASP A 380 13.84 -27.23 -8.39
N VAL A 381 12.80 -27.83 -7.78
CA VAL A 381 11.44 -27.30 -7.84
C VAL A 381 11.38 -25.89 -7.24
N LYS A 382 10.84 -24.96 -8.02
CA LYS A 382 10.69 -23.56 -7.63
C LYS A 382 9.40 -23.36 -6.84
N ILE A 383 9.52 -22.73 -5.69
CA ILE A 383 8.40 -22.45 -4.77
C ILE A 383 8.12 -20.95 -4.78
N PHE A 384 6.92 -20.58 -5.18
CA PHE A 384 6.41 -19.21 -5.29
C PHE A 384 5.47 -18.92 -4.12
N PRO A 385 5.86 -18.07 -3.17
CA PRO A 385 5.03 -17.70 -2.03
C PRO A 385 4.06 -16.57 -2.37
N THR A 386 3.08 -16.32 -1.48
CA THR A 386 2.18 -15.16 -1.59
C THR A 386 2.68 -13.91 -0.86
N HIS A 387 3.80 -14.01 -0.17
CA HIS A 387 4.43 -12.87 0.49
C HIS A 387 5.95 -12.97 0.48
N HIS A 388 6.58 -11.79 0.48
CA HIS A 388 7.98 -11.67 0.94
C HIS A 388 8.03 -10.77 2.18
N GLY A 389 9.05 -10.94 2.99
CA GLY A 389 9.22 -10.08 4.15
C GLY A 389 10.12 -8.89 3.85
N GLU A 390 10.16 -7.94 4.77
CA GLU A 390 11.05 -6.79 4.70
C GLU A 390 12.53 -7.24 4.57
N GLY A 391 13.26 -6.62 3.64
CA GLY A 391 14.68 -6.93 3.38
C GLY A 391 14.93 -8.15 2.48
N VAL A 392 13.95 -9.00 2.20
CA VAL A 392 14.06 -10.07 1.20
C VAL A 392 14.21 -9.45 -0.18
N LYS A 393 15.22 -9.91 -0.91
CA LYS A 393 15.46 -9.44 -2.28
C LYS A 393 14.93 -10.45 -3.29
N PRO A 394 14.38 -9.98 -4.41
CA PRO A 394 14.04 -10.86 -5.51
C PRO A 394 15.31 -11.46 -6.13
N THR A 395 15.14 -12.50 -6.93
CA THR A 395 16.20 -13.04 -7.78
C THR A 395 16.70 -12.00 -8.80
N GLN A 396 17.77 -12.30 -9.52
CA GLN A 396 18.30 -11.41 -10.56
C GLN A 396 17.26 -11.04 -11.63
N ASN A 397 16.25 -11.88 -11.83
CA ASN A 397 15.15 -11.65 -12.77
C ASN A 397 13.99 -10.83 -12.15
N GLY A 398 14.13 -10.33 -10.92
CA GLY A 398 13.10 -9.53 -10.24
C GLY A 398 11.91 -10.33 -9.71
N ILE A 399 12.02 -11.65 -9.61
CA ILE A 399 10.98 -12.58 -9.14
C ILE A 399 11.34 -13.12 -7.76
N TYR A 400 10.37 -13.20 -6.87
CA TYR A 400 10.51 -13.83 -5.56
C TYR A 400 10.12 -15.30 -5.65
N TYR A 401 11.07 -16.18 -5.52
CA TYR A 401 10.89 -17.61 -5.32
C TYR A 401 12.08 -18.21 -4.57
N THR A 402 11.87 -19.36 -3.98
CA THR A 402 12.95 -20.21 -3.45
C THR A 402 12.93 -21.56 -4.18
N THR A 403 13.90 -22.41 -3.93
CA THR A 403 13.89 -23.81 -4.38
C THR A 403 13.75 -24.73 -3.17
N VAL A 404 13.29 -25.97 -3.39
CA VAL A 404 13.24 -26.97 -2.32
C VAL A 404 14.61 -27.13 -1.66
N LYS A 405 15.69 -27.14 -2.46
CA LYS A 405 17.07 -27.20 -1.97
C LYS A 405 17.40 -26.05 -1.02
N MET A 406 17.06 -24.82 -1.40
CA MET A 406 17.29 -23.64 -0.55
C MET A 406 16.39 -23.64 0.69
N ALA A 407 15.14 -24.03 0.54
CA ALA A 407 14.21 -24.12 1.66
C ALA A 407 14.72 -25.09 2.75
N LYS A 408 15.30 -26.23 2.37
CA LYS A 408 15.91 -27.19 3.29
C LYS A 408 17.06 -26.60 4.16
N THR A 409 17.59 -25.44 3.80
CA THR A 409 18.63 -24.75 4.59
C THR A 409 18.07 -23.76 5.61
N LEU A 410 16.76 -23.58 5.66
CA LEU A 410 16.13 -22.69 6.65
C LEU A 410 16.24 -23.31 8.05
N PRO A 411 16.77 -22.58 9.06
CA PRO A 411 17.01 -23.14 10.39
C PRO A 411 15.79 -23.76 11.05
N LEU A 412 14.58 -23.19 10.82
CA LEU A 412 13.34 -23.75 11.35
C LEU A 412 13.03 -25.15 10.79
N LEU A 413 13.45 -25.45 9.56
CA LEU A 413 13.14 -26.72 8.88
C LEU A 413 14.16 -27.83 9.21
N ASP A 414 15.22 -27.52 9.95
CA ASP A 414 16.19 -28.48 10.47
C ASP A 414 15.80 -29.05 11.86
N LEU A 415 14.79 -28.41 12.51
CA LEU A 415 14.30 -28.80 13.83
C LEU A 415 13.45 -30.07 13.75
N ASN A 416 13.48 -30.90 14.80
CA ASN A 416 12.46 -31.95 14.94
C ASN A 416 11.09 -31.35 15.28
N GLN A 417 10.02 -32.13 15.16
CA GLN A 417 8.65 -31.65 15.31
C GLN A 417 8.40 -30.92 16.65
N ASN A 418 8.87 -31.47 17.76
CA ASN A 418 8.65 -30.88 19.09
C ASN A 418 9.40 -29.52 19.23
N GLU A 419 10.64 -29.49 18.78
CA GLU A 419 11.46 -28.27 18.76
C GLU A 419 10.84 -27.20 17.84
N PHE A 420 10.39 -27.61 16.64
CA PHE A 420 9.74 -26.73 15.68
C PHE A 420 8.47 -26.11 16.28
N VAL A 421 7.55 -26.93 16.80
CA VAL A 421 6.29 -26.44 17.40
C VAL A 421 6.58 -25.51 18.56
N SER A 422 7.45 -25.89 19.50
CA SER A 422 7.82 -25.07 20.65
C SER A 422 8.42 -23.73 20.18
N LYS A 423 9.32 -23.75 19.22
CA LYS A 423 9.97 -22.55 18.69
C LYS A 423 8.99 -21.63 17.99
N VAL A 424 8.20 -22.15 17.07
CA VAL A 424 7.23 -21.40 16.27
C VAL A 424 6.16 -20.74 17.14
N VAL A 425 5.63 -21.47 18.14
CA VAL A 425 4.65 -20.95 19.09
C VAL A 425 5.26 -19.87 20.01
N SER A 426 6.55 -19.98 20.34
CA SER A 426 7.23 -18.97 21.17
C SER A 426 7.47 -17.64 20.44
N ILE A 427 7.45 -17.62 19.11
CA ILE A 427 7.64 -16.40 18.31
C ILE A 427 6.32 -15.64 18.25
N THR A 428 6.14 -14.69 19.17
CA THR A 428 4.98 -13.81 19.17
C THR A 428 5.25 -12.58 18.30
N THR A 429 4.53 -12.46 17.19
CA THR A 429 4.50 -11.24 16.38
C THR A 429 3.12 -10.61 16.45
N PRO A 430 3.00 -9.27 16.44
CA PRO A 430 1.69 -8.64 16.36
C PRO A 430 0.90 -9.20 15.18
N ARG A 431 -0.39 -9.45 15.38
CA ARG A 431 -1.28 -9.86 14.27
C ARG A 431 -1.41 -8.70 13.26
N PRO A 432 -1.72 -8.99 11.97
CA PRO A 432 -2.02 -7.92 11.00
C PRO A 432 -3.10 -6.98 11.54
N MET A 433 -2.96 -5.70 11.26
CA MET A 433 -3.99 -4.72 11.64
C MET A 433 -5.29 -5.08 10.91
N ASN A 434 -6.42 -4.92 11.57
CA ASN A 434 -7.76 -5.24 11.03
C ASN A 434 -7.96 -6.71 10.59
N TYR A 435 -7.09 -7.66 10.99
CA TYR A 435 -7.13 -9.04 10.51
C TYR A 435 -8.51 -9.69 10.65
N SER A 436 -9.20 -9.49 11.78
CA SER A 436 -10.53 -10.09 12.02
C SER A 436 -11.61 -9.49 11.10
N MET A 437 -11.50 -8.22 10.74
CA MET A 437 -12.37 -7.56 9.78
C MET A 437 -12.10 -8.07 8.37
N ILE A 438 -10.83 -8.15 7.98
CA ILE A 438 -10.39 -8.65 6.68
C ILE A 438 -10.86 -10.10 6.46
N ILE A 439 -10.70 -10.98 7.45
CA ILE A 439 -11.23 -12.36 7.41
C ILE A 439 -12.74 -12.38 7.14
N LYS A 440 -13.52 -11.54 7.83
CA LYS A 440 -14.97 -11.46 7.64
C LYS A 440 -15.36 -10.97 6.24
N ILE A 441 -14.60 -10.02 5.70
CA ILE A 441 -14.78 -9.51 4.33
C ILE A 441 -14.48 -10.62 3.31
N ASN A 442 -13.32 -11.27 3.43
CA ASN A 442 -12.89 -12.34 2.53
C ASN A 442 -13.80 -13.57 2.62
N LYS A 443 -14.37 -13.84 3.79
CA LYS A 443 -15.43 -14.86 3.99
C LYS A 443 -16.75 -14.48 3.29
N GLY A 444 -16.96 -13.20 2.97
CA GLY A 444 -18.20 -12.67 2.38
C GLY A 444 -19.31 -12.44 3.38
N THR A 445 -19.01 -12.33 4.68
CA THR A 445 -20.00 -12.06 5.75
C THR A 445 -20.26 -10.57 5.95
N ILE A 446 -19.33 -9.71 5.53
CA ILE A 446 -19.47 -8.25 5.55
C ILE A 446 -19.09 -7.69 4.17
N PRO A 447 -19.85 -6.72 3.65
CA PRO A 447 -19.46 -6.01 2.44
C PRO A 447 -18.32 -5.03 2.73
N VAL A 448 -17.55 -4.68 1.71
CA VAL A 448 -16.54 -3.63 1.74
C VAL A 448 -16.63 -2.80 0.47
N SER A 449 -16.48 -1.48 0.62
CA SER A 449 -16.30 -0.60 -0.53
C SER A 449 -14.83 -0.58 -0.96
N PRO A 450 -14.49 -0.57 -2.27
CA PRO A 450 -13.12 -0.41 -2.74
C PRO A 450 -12.40 0.80 -2.14
N MET A 451 -13.12 1.87 -1.80
CA MET A 451 -12.56 3.07 -1.17
C MET A 451 -12.07 2.85 0.28
N GLN A 452 -12.56 1.80 0.96
CA GLN A 452 -12.17 1.47 2.34
C GLN A 452 -10.95 0.53 2.40
N ILE A 453 -10.64 -0.16 1.29
CA ILE A 453 -9.60 -1.18 1.24
C ILE A 453 -8.22 -0.61 1.59
N PRO A 454 -7.79 0.55 1.05
CA PRO A 454 -6.49 1.11 1.38
C PRO A 454 -6.28 1.32 2.89
N ASP A 455 -7.32 1.75 3.61
CA ASP A 455 -7.26 1.98 5.07
C ASP A 455 -7.23 0.67 5.86
N LEU A 456 -7.97 -0.34 5.40
CA LEU A 456 -7.99 -1.66 6.04
C LEU A 456 -6.64 -2.38 5.95
N GLU A 457 -5.91 -2.13 4.88
CA GLU A 457 -4.64 -2.81 4.56
C GLU A 457 -3.40 -2.01 4.98
N MET A 458 -3.56 -0.85 5.61
CA MET A 458 -2.40 -0.07 6.09
C MET A 458 -1.56 -0.87 7.09
N GLY A 459 -0.24 -0.73 6.95
CA GLY A 459 0.74 -1.38 7.80
C GLY A 459 1.51 -2.52 7.11
N PRO A 460 2.55 -3.04 7.78
CA PRO A 460 3.43 -4.07 7.24
C PRO A 460 2.72 -5.42 7.11
N ASN A 461 3.27 -6.27 6.26
CA ASN A 461 2.90 -7.68 6.24
C ASN A 461 3.45 -8.40 7.50
N ARG A 462 2.59 -9.16 8.15
CA ARG A 462 2.90 -9.92 9.38
C ARG A 462 2.51 -11.39 9.29
N CYS A 463 2.45 -11.96 8.08
CA CYS A 463 2.06 -13.35 7.86
C CYS A 463 3.22 -14.35 7.99
N SER A 464 4.48 -13.88 8.03
CA SER A 464 5.66 -14.75 8.08
C SER A 464 6.31 -14.82 9.45
N ILE A 465 6.87 -16.00 9.77
CA ILE A 465 7.80 -16.25 10.86
C ILE A 465 9.18 -16.52 10.27
N ARG A 466 10.20 -15.84 10.80
CA ARG A 466 11.61 -16.03 10.46
C ARG A 466 12.44 -16.23 11.70
N MET A 467 13.62 -16.86 11.56
CA MET A 467 14.69 -16.91 12.57
C MET A 467 15.83 -16.03 12.15
#